data_e8fe48fdfea902cbc417bee011c4a53c
#
_entry.id   e8fe48fdfea902cbc417bee011c4a53c
#
_cell.length_a   1.000
_cell.length_b   1.000
_cell.length_c   1.000
_cell.angle_alpha   90.00
_cell.angle_beta   90.00
_cell.angle_gamma   90.00
#
_symmetry.space_group_name_H-M   'P 1'
#
loop_
_entity.id
_entity.type
_entity.pdbx_description
1 polymer ?
#
loop_
_entity_poly.entity_id
_entity_poly.type
_entity_poly.pdbx_seq_one_letter_code
_entity_poly.pdbx_strand_id
1 'polypeptide(L)'
;MVDKTLSKNVFIVHGTDHTSLKELKTLLEGVGLNPIILHEQPSRGMTLIEKLEKYSDVGFAFIILTPDDVGVGQLEAAPLISKTIGKKNARKEAAAAFFETHPEATVNMLIDLINLLKERARQNVVLEFGYFIGKIGRGNVCCLYKGNIELPSDMGGICYVHFENSVNEAMETILKELRATGYDIKSEGLPPNSVLR
;
A
#
# COMPACT_ATOMS: atom_id res chain seq x y z
N MET A 1 17.05 -32.79 7.49
CA MET A 1 16.44 -31.50 7.23
C MET A 1 14.95 -31.75 7.20
N VAL A 2 14.19 -31.13 8.11
CA VAL A 2 12.72 -31.27 8.12
C VAL A 2 12.21 -30.44 6.94
N ASP A 3 11.63 -31.12 5.98
CA ASP A 3 10.95 -30.50 4.84
C ASP A 3 9.77 -29.69 5.40
N LYS A 4 10.02 -28.39 5.66
CA LYS A 4 9.01 -27.49 6.19
C LYS A 4 8.12 -27.09 5.01
N THR A 5 7.08 -27.90 4.78
CA THR A 5 6.04 -27.55 3.80
C THR A 5 5.58 -26.12 4.09
N LEU A 6 5.78 -25.22 3.12
CA LEU A 6 5.35 -23.83 3.25
C LEU A 6 3.84 -23.78 3.48
N SER A 7 3.42 -22.93 4.40
CA SER A 7 2.01 -22.70 4.65
C SER A 7 1.35 -22.19 3.36
N LYS A 8 0.25 -22.80 2.93
CA LYS A 8 -0.55 -22.29 1.81
C LYS A 8 -1.26 -20.96 2.12
N ASN A 9 -1.26 -20.58 3.40
CA ASN A 9 -1.81 -19.31 3.83
C ASN A 9 -0.88 -18.17 3.42
N VAL A 10 -1.44 -17.20 2.72
CA VAL A 10 -0.77 -15.96 2.34
C VAL A 10 -1.61 -14.78 2.82
N PHE A 11 -0.99 -13.74 3.33
CA PHE A 11 -1.71 -12.59 3.84
C PHE A 11 -1.83 -11.50 2.77
N ILE A 12 -2.97 -10.82 2.72
CA ILE A 12 -3.16 -9.63 1.87
C ILE A 12 -3.46 -8.44 2.77
N VAL A 13 -2.55 -7.48 2.78
CA VAL A 13 -2.74 -6.14 3.34
C VAL A 13 -3.21 -5.22 2.22
N HIS A 14 -4.24 -4.42 2.47
CA HIS A 14 -4.77 -3.50 1.47
C HIS A 14 -5.39 -2.25 2.12
N GLY A 15 -5.51 -1.20 1.34
CA GLY A 15 -6.21 0.02 1.70
C GLY A 15 -7.70 0.01 1.28
N THR A 16 -8.13 1.04 0.54
CA THR A 16 -9.52 1.23 0.13
C THR A 16 -9.86 0.64 -1.23
N ASP A 17 -8.87 0.25 -2.04
CA ASP A 17 -9.06 -0.35 -3.37
C ASP A 17 -9.47 -1.82 -3.28
N HIS A 18 -10.77 -2.05 -3.16
CA HIS A 18 -11.34 -3.40 -3.14
C HIS A 18 -11.26 -4.14 -4.48
N THR A 19 -11.08 -3.42 -5.59
CA THR A 19 -10.93 -4.03 -6.92
C THR A 19 -9.60 -4.76 -7.00
N SER A 20 -8.51 -4.07 -6.70
CA SER A 20 -7.16 -4.65 -6.66
C SER A 20 -7.05 -5.79 -5.65
N LEU A 21 -7.70 -5.67 -4.48
CA LEU A 21 -7.81 -6.75 -3.50
C LEU A 21 -8.46 -8.00 -4.11
N LYS A 22 -9.62 -7.84 -4.75
CA LYS A 22 -10.38 -8.95 -5.33
C LYS A 22 -9.61 -9.65 -6.46
N GLU A 23 -8.94 -8.88 -7.31
CA GLU A 23 -8.10 -9.41 -8.38
C GLU A 23 -6.96 -10.26 -7.82
N LEU A 24 -6.21 -9.74 -6.84
CA LEU A 24 -5.13 -10.48 -6.19
C LEU A 24 -5.65 -11.75 -5.49
N LYS A 25 -6.75 -11.64 -4.75
CA LYS A 25 -7.38 -12.77 -4.07
C LYS A 25 -7.73 -13.88 -5.07
N THR A 26 -8.39 -13.54 -6.17
CA THR A 26 -8.79 -14.48 -7.22
C THR A 26 -7.56 -15.16 -7.86
N LEU A 27 -6.51 -14.39 -8.13
CA LEU A 27 -5.25 -14.92 -8.67
C LEU A 27 -4.62 -15.95 -7.73
N LEU A 28 -4.50 -15.61 -6.44
CA LEU A 28 -3.88 -16.50 -5.44
C LEU A 28 -4.70 -17.76 -5.20
N GLU A 29 -6.02 -17.66 -5.14
CA GLU A 29 -6.93 -18.81 -5.06
C GLU A 29 -6.80 -19.71 -6.31
N GLY A 30 -6.70 -19.10 -7.50
CA GLY A 30 -6.51 -19.81 -8.77
C GLY A 30 -5.24 -20.65 -8.83
N VAL A 31 -4.19 -20.27 -8.10
CA VAL A 31 -2.94 -21.04 -8.00
C VAL A 31 -2.86 -21.93 -6.76
N GLY A 32 -3.98 -22.11 -6.05
CA GLY A 32 -4.12 -23.05 -4.93
C GLY A 32 -3.58 -22.55 -3.60
N LEU A 33 -3.42 -21.21 -3.45
CA LEU A 33 -3.10 -20.56 -2.18
C LEU A 33 -4.38 -20.13 -1.45
N ASN A 34 -4.26 -19.88 -0.14
CA ASN A 34 -5.34 -19.47 0.73
C ASN A 34 -5.08 -18.03 1.21
N PRO A 35 -5.64 -17.01 0.55
CA PRO A 35 -5.45 -15.62 0.97
C PRO A 35 -6.22 -15.30 2.26
N ILE A 36 -5.52 -14.71 3.21
CA ILE A 36 -6.06 -14.23 4.48
C ILE A 36 -6.15 -12.71 4.40
N ILE A 37 -7.35 -12.19 4.61
CA ILE A 37 -7.63 -10.76 4.62
C ILE A 37 -8.21 -10.40 5.99
N LEU A 38 -7.60 -9.43 6.68
CA LEU A 38 -7.89 -9.16 8.09
C LEU A 38 -9.34 -8.78 8.35
N HIS A 39 -9.95 -7.94 7.51
CA HIS A 39 -11.33 -7.50 7.72
C HIS A 39 -12.36 -8.61 7.49
N GLU A 40 -12.05 -9.64 6.71
CA GLU A 40 -12.90 -10.82 6.51
C GLU A 40 -12.88 -11.77 7.71
N GLN A 41 -11.89 -11.63 8.61
CA GLN A 41 -11.77 -12.53 9.76
C GLN A 41 -12.69 -12.09 10.93
N PRO A 42 -13.26 -13.03 11.70
CA PRO A 42 -14.08 -12.72 12.86
C PRO A 42 -13.33 -11.88 13.90
N SER A 43 -13.94 -10.79 14.36
CA SER A 43 -13.30 -9.89 15.36
C SER A 43 -13.25 -10.47 16.76
N ARG A 44 -14.28 -11.20 17.20
CA ARG A 44 -14.34 -11.86 18.52
C ARG A 44 -13.89 -11.00 19.70
N GLY A 45 -14.15 -9.69 19.65
CA GLY A 45 -13.72 -8.73 20.69
C GLY A 45 -12.24 -8.36 20.66
N MET A 46 -11.46 -8.82 19.68
CA MET A 46 -10.04 -8.48 19.54
C MET A 46 -9.85 -7.08 18.97
N THR A 47 -8.81 -6.40 19.44
CA THR A 47 -8.26 -5.21 18.80
C THR A 47 -7.70 -5.56 17.41
N LEU A 48 -7.43 -4.53 16.61
CA LEU A 48 -6.79 -4.73 15.29
C LEU A 48 -5.45 -5.45 15.39
N ILE A 49 -4.64 -5.08 16.39
CA ILE A 49 -3.30 -5.68 16.60
C ILE A 49 -3.41 -7.15 17.01
N GLU A 50 -4.25 -7.47 17.99
CA GLU A 50 -4.48 -8.86 18.42
C GLU A 50 -5.00 -9.73 17.26
N LYS A 51 -5.86 -9.16 16.43
CA LYS A 51 -6.38 -9.84 15.24
C LYS A 51 -5.28 -10.07 14.22
N LEU A 52 -4.43 -9.06 13.97
CA LEU A 52 -3.28 -9.17 13.08
C LEU A 52 -2.31 -10.25 13.57
N GLU A 53 -1.94 -10.24 14.85
CA GLU A 53 -1.07 -11.24 15.46
C GLU A 53 -1.62 -12.67 15.30
N LYS A 54 -2.93 -12.83 15.54
CA LYS A 54 -3.59 -14.13 15.46
C LYS A 54 -3.61 -14.72 14.05
N TYR A 55 -3.84 -13.90 13.03
CA TYR A 55 -4.03 -14.36 11.65
C TYR A 55 -2.78 -14.24 10.78
N SER A 56 -1.66 -13.77 11.32
CA SER A 56 -0.40 -13.55 10.59
C SER A 56 0.56 -14.76 10.61
N ASP A 57 0.09 -15.96 10.97
CA ASP A 57 0.87 -17.20 10.80
C ASP A 57 0.77 -17.69 9.36
N VAL A 58 1.54 -17.05 8.50
CA VAL A 58 1.52 -17.22 7.05
C VAL A 58 2.94 -17.38 6.50
N GLY A 59 3.06 -17.99 5.33
CA GLY A 59 4.35 -18.16 4.66
C GLY A 59 4.76 -16.95 3.81
N PHE A 60 3.81 -16.12 3.38
CA PHE A 60 4.03 -14.97 2.50
C PHE A 60 3.01 -13.87 2.75
N ALA A 61 3.37 -12.62 2.46
CA ALA A 61 2.45 -11.49 2.54
C ALA A 61 2.54 -10.59 1.30
N PHE A 62 1.39 -10.25 0.76
CA PHE A 62 1.23 -9.23 -0.27
C PHE A 62 0.72 -7.94 0.36
N ILE A 63 1.34 -6.84 0.01
CA ILE A 63 0.96 -5.50 0.46
C ILE A 63 0.52 -4.70 -0.75
N ILE A 64 -0.74 -4.29 -0.79
CA ILE A 64 -1.29 -3.45 -1.86
C ILE A 64 -1.28 -2.00 -1.39
N LEU A 65 -0.39 -1.21 -1.96
CA LEU A 65 -0.30 0.23 -1.74
C LEU A 65 -1.07 0.96 -2.85
N THR A 66 -2.10 1.69 -2.47
CA THR A 66 -2.96 2.47 -3.38
C THR A 66 -3.01 3.94 -2.94
N PRO A 67 -3.38 4.88 -3.83
CA PRO A 67 -3.46 6.30 -3.51
C PRO A 67 -4.67 6.61 -2.62
N ASP A 68 -4.62 6.14 -1.37
CA ASP A 68 -5.72 6.27 -0.40
C ASP A 68 -5.68 7.58 0.38
N ASP A 69 -4.49 8.16 0.53
CA ASP A 69 -4.25 9.40 1.27
C ASP A 69 -3.43 10.38 0.43
N VAL A 70 -3.53 11.68 0.76
CA VAL A 70 -2.68 12.72 0.18
C VAL A 70 -1.89 13.39 1.30
N GLY A 71 -0.63 13.67 1.05
CA GLY A 71 0.23 14.33 2.01
C GLY A 71 1.23 15.27 1.37
N VAL A 72 1.81 16.14 2.21
CA VAL A 72 2.89 17.05 1.83
C VAL A 72 3.95 17.02 2.92
N GLY A 73 5.22 17.02 2.54
CA GLY A 73 6.32 17.14 3.47
C GLY A 73 6.28 18.50 4.18
N GLN A 74 6.43 18.51 5.51
CA GLN A 74 6.40 19.76 6.29
C GLN A 74 7.49 20.74 5.82
N LEU A 75 8.66 20.24 5.45
CA LEU A 75 9.76 21.06 4.93
C LEU A 75 9.47 21.62 3.54
N GLU A 76 8.78 20.85 2.68
CA GLU A 76 8.39 21.26 1.34
C GLU A 76 7.29 22.34 1.39
N ALA A 77 6.34 22.20 2.31
CA ALA A 77 5.25 23.16 2.50
C ALA A 77 5.66 24.40 3.32
N ALA A 78 6.71 24.34 4.12
CA ALA A 78 7.14 25.42 5.03
C ALA A 78 7.36 26.77 4.33
N PRO A 79 7.97 26.87 3.14
CA PRO A 79 8.13 28.15 2.44
C PRO A 79 6.81 28.78 2.02
N LEU A 80 5.84 27.98 1.57
CA LEU A 80 4.49 28.44 1.20
C LEU A 80 3.71 28.88 2.44
N ILE A 81 3.76 28.06 3.48
CA ILE A 81 3.08 28.33 4.75
C ILE A 81 3.68 29.58 5.44
N SER A 82 5.00 29.74 5.46
CA SER A 82 5.67 30.86 6.14
C SER A 82 5.46 32.20 5.48
N LYS A 83 5.35 32.24 4.15
CA LYS A 83 5.03 33.47 3.39
C LYS A 83 3.63 33.99 3.68
N THR A 84 2.70 33.09 4.02
CA THR A 84 1.27 33.42 4.10
C THR A 84 0.74 33.45 5.54
N ILE A 85 1.33 32.68 6.47
CA ILE A 85 0.68 32.39 7.74
C ILE A 85 1.70 32.52 8.90
N GLY A 86 1.82 33.68 9.50
CA GLY A 86 2.59 33.89 10.73
C GLY A 86 2.33 32.85 11.84
N LYS A 87 2.74 33.08 13.07
CA LYS A 87 2.68 32.13 14.20
C LYS A 87 1.29 31.50 14.43
N LYS A 88 1.28 30.28 14.94
CA LYS A 88 0.21 29.28 15.01
C LYS A 88 -1.23 29.76 15.36
N ASN A 89 -1.39 30.83 16.15
CA ASN A 89 -2.70 31.31 16.65
C ASN A 89 -3.33 32.44 15.80
N ALA A 90 -2.53 33.13 14.95
CA ALA A 90 -3.03 34.16 14.02
C ALA A 90 -3.39 33.61 12.63
N ARG A 91 -3.31 32.31 12.45
CA ARG A 91 -3.31 31.66 11.12
C ARG A 91 -4.64 31.79 10.36
N LYS A 92 -5.77 31.61 11.02
CA LYS A 92 -7.07 31.62 10.33
C LYS A 92 -7.49 33.01 9.91
N GLU A 93 -7.35 33.98 10.80
CA GLU A 93 -7.77 35.38 10.54
C GLU A 93 -6.82 36.06 9.56
N ALA A 94 -5.49 35.86 9.73
CA ALA A 94 -4.51 36.39 8.78
C ALA A 94 -4.63 35.76 7.38
N ALA A 95 -4.91 34.46 7.31
CA ALA A 95 -5.15 33.79 6.04
C ALA A 95 -6.42 34.31 5.35
N ALA A 96 -7.54 34.45 6.06
CA ALA A 96 -8.78 34.99 5.53
C ALA A 96 -8.59 36.42 4.98
N ALA A 97 -7.97 37.29 5.76
CA ALA A 97 -7.67 38.65 5.32
C ALA A 97 -6.72 38.70 4.11
N PHE A 98 -5.73 37.85 4.05
CA PHE A 98 -4.83 37.73 2.89
C PHE A 98 -5.59 37.26 1.64
N PHE A 99 -6.44 36.25 1.76
CA PHE A 99 -7.22 35.70 0.65
C PHE A 99 -8.21 36.72 0.08
N GLU A 100 -8.85 37.53 0.93
CA GLU A 100 -9.76 38.60 0.50
C GLU A 100 -9.04 39.71 -0.28
N THR A 101 -7.80 40.02 0.10
CA THR A 101 -7.05 41.15 -0.46
C THR A 101 -6.15 40.80 -1.66
N HIS A 102 -5.82 39.51 -1.83
CA HIS A 102 -4.87 39.03 -2.86
C HIS A 102 -5.41 37.78 -3.60
N PRO A 103 -6.49 37.89 -4.38
CA PRO A 103 -7.10 36.71 -5.01
C PRO A 103 -6.18 36.00 -6.00
N GLU A 104 -5.38 36.71 -6.79
CA GLU A 104 -4.44 36.06 -7.75
C GLU A 104 -3.28 35.37 -7.05
N ALA A 105 -2.72 35.96 -6.00
CA ALA A 105 -1.67 35.33 -5.19
C ALA A 105 -2.20 34.08 -4.48
N THR A 106 -3.49 34.10 -4.13
CA THR A 106 -4.18 32.95 -3.52
C THR A 106 -4.28 31.78 -4.49
N VAL A 107 -4.69 32.05 -5.74
CA VAL A 107 -4.79 31.00 -6.77
C VAL A 107 -3.42 30.38 -7.05
N ASN A 108 -2.38 31.18 -7.23
CA ASN A 108 -1.03 30.69 -7.45
C ASN A 108 -0.51 29.84 -6.27
N MET A 109 -0.78 30.27 -5.03
CA MET A 109 -0.41 29.52 -3.83
C MET A 109 -1.15 28.18 -3.72
N LEU A 110 -2.43 28.14 -4.11
CA LEU A 110 -3.20 26.90 -4.14
C LEU A 110 -2.66 25.94 -5.20
N ILE A 111 -2.29 26.44 -6.39
CA ILE A 111 -1.66 25.65 -7.44
C ILE A 111 -0.32 25.09 -6.94
N ASP A 112 0.53 25.90 -6.32
CA ASP A 112 1.79 25.45 -5.76
C ASP A 112 1.59 24.40 -4.67
N LEU A 113 0.59 24.56 -3.80
CA LEU A 113 0.24 23.58 -2.77
C LEU A 113 -0.25 22.27 -3.39
N ILE A 114 -1.12 22.34 -4.41
CA ILE A 114 -1.61 21.15 -5.12
C ILE A 114 -0.45 20.39 -5.75
N ASN A 115 0.52 21.10 -6.36
CA ASN A 115 1.70 20.49 -6.97
C ASN A 115 2.65 19.82 -5.97
N LEU A 116 2.58 20.20 -4.69
CA LEU A 116 3.35 19.57 -3.61
C LEU A 116 2.65 18.36 -3.00
N LEU A 117 1.36 18.16 -3.27
CA LEU A 117 0.62 17.02 -2.75
C LEU A 117 1.13 15.73 -3.41
N LYS A 118 1.42 14.74 -2.58
CA LYS A 118 1.82 13.40 -3.01
C LYS A 118 0.76 12.41 -2.59
N GLU A 119 0.37 11.55 -3.50
CA GLU A 119 -0.48 10.42 -3.20
C GLU A 119 0.30 9.40 -2.37
N ARG A 120 -0.34 8.85 -1.36
CA ARG A 120 0.27 7.93 -0.40
C ARG A 120 -0.66 6.78 -0.07
N ALA A 121 -0.06 5.67 0.28
CA ALA A 121 -0.81 4.60 0.90
C ALA A 121 -1.31 4.99 2.30
N ARG A 122 -2.43 4.40 2.70
CA ARG A 122 -3.01 4.58 4.02
C ARG A 122 -2.01 4.21 5.12
N GLN A 123 -1.94 5.01 6.19
CA GLN A 123 -0.99 4.79 7.28
C GLN A 123 -1.08 3.40 7.92
N ASN A 124 -2.28 2.84 8.07
CA ASN A 124 -2.44 1.49 8.60
C ASN A 124 -1.82 0.42 7.70
N VAL A 125 -1.92 0.57 6.37
CA VAL A 125 -1.28 -0.32 5.41
C VAL A 125 0.24 -0.29 5.56
N VAL A 126 0.81 0.89 5.76
CA VAL A 126 2.26 1.05 6.00
C VAL A 126 2.69 0.40 7.33
N LEU A 127 1.88 0.53 8.39
CA LEU A 127 2.12 -0.14 9.67
C LEU A 127 2.12 -1.67 9.52
N GLU A 128 1.10 -2.21 8.86
CA GLU A 128 0.96 -3.65 8.62
C GLU A 128 2.09 -4.16 7.71
N PHE A 129 2.52 -3.38 6.73
CA PHE A 129 3.69 -3.67 5.89
C PHE A 129 4.95 -3.85 6.74
N GLY A 130 5.26 -2.88 7.62
CA GLY A 130 6.38 -2.98 8.55
C GLY A 130 6.28 -4.19 9.48
N TYR A 131 5.07 -4.50 9.95
CA TYR A 131 4.81 -5.68 10.78
C TYR A 131 5.19 -6.99 10.07
N PHE A 132 4.74 -7.19 8.81
CA PHE A 132 5.06 -8.40 8.06
C PHE A 132 6.54 -8.52 7.70
N ILE A 133 7.21 -7.41 7.39
CA ILE A 133 8.67 -7.41 7.19
C ILE A 133 9.38 -7.95 8.43
N GLY A 134 8.99 -7.48 9.62
CA GLY A 134 9.57 -7.91 10.88
C GLY A 134 9.23 -9.35 11.25
N LYS A 135 8.03 -9.80 10.90
CA LYS A 135 7.52 -11.12 11.30
C LYS A 135 8.02 -12.27 10.42
N ILE A 136 7.93 -12.12 9.11
CA ILE A 136 8.25 -13.21 8.17
C ILE A 136 9.49 -12.94 7.32
N GLY A 137 10.10 -11.76 7.48
CA GLY A 137 11.30 -11.36 6.75
C GLY A 137 11.00 -10.78 5.35
N ARG A 138 11.91 -9.92 4.87
CA ARG A 138 11.77 -9.17 3.61
C ARG A 138 11.58 -10.04 2.37
N GLY A 139 12.22 -11.21 2.33
CA GLY A 139 12.14 -12.15 1.21
C GLY A 139 10.78 -12.83 1.06
N ASN A 140 9.90 -12.72 2.06
CA ASN A 140 8.56 -13.30 2.06
C ASN A 140 7.46 -12.22 1.97
N VAL A 141 7.82 -11.00 1.57
CA VAL A 141 6.89 -9.88 1.43
C VAL A 141 7.05 -9.29 0.03
N CYS A 142 5.94 -9.18 -0.70
CA CYS A 142 5.86 -8.52 -1.99
C CYS A 142 4.92 -7.31 -1.90
N CYS A 143 5.42 -6.15 -2.29
CA CYS A 143 4.67 -4.90 -2.32
C CYS A 143 4.18 -4.62 -3.74
N LEU A 144 2.88 -4.62 -3.92
CA LEU A 144 2.22 -4.19 -5.15
C LEU A 144 1.79 -2.73 -4.98
N TYR A 145 2.17 -1.84 -5.90
CA TYR A 145 1.78 -0.44 -5.78
C TYR A 145 1.14 0.09 -7.06
N LYS A 146 0.09 0.88 -6.88
CA LYS A 146 -0.73 1.42 -7.96
C LYS A 146 -0.35 2.86 -8.28
N GLY A 147 -0.16 3.15 -9.56
CA GLY A 147 0.09 4.51 -10.03
C GLY A 147 1.40 5.11 -9.49
N ASN A 148 1.38 6.43 -9.29
CA ASN A 148 2.57 7.19 -8.86
C ASN A 148 2.48 7.62 -7.39
N ILE A 149 2.43 6.66 -6.48
CA ILE A 149 2.37 6.94 -5.05
C ILE A 149 3.77 7.14 -4.45
N GLU A 150 3.85 7.94 -3.38
CA GLU A 150 5.06 8.05 -2.57
C GLU A 150 5.27 6.76 -1.76
N LEU A 151 6.37 6.05 -2.07
CA LEU A 151 6.74 4.82 -1.37
C LEU A 151 7.59 5.13 -0.13
N PRO A 152 7.53 4.29 0.92
CA PRO A 152 8.45 4.39 2.06
C PRO A 152 9.91 4.24 1.61
N SER A 153 10.76 5.24 1.89
CA SER A 153 12.14 5.33 1.38
C SER A 153 13.10 4.29 1.95
N ASP A 154 12.87 3.84 3.19
CA ASP A 154 13.84 3.04 3.96
C ASP A 154 13.57 1.53 3.92
N MET A 155 12.73 1.07 2.99
CA MET A 155 12.36 -0.34 2.84
C MET A 155 13.12 -1.02 1.69
N GLY A 156 14.43 -0.84 1.63
CA GLY A 156 15.30 -1.49 0.62
C GLY A 156 15.32 -3.02 0.72
N GLY A 157 15.44 -3.69 -0.42
CA GLY A 157 15.52 -5.16 -0.50
C GLY A 157 14.19 -5.90 -0.44
N ILE A 158 13.08 -5.19 -0.65
CA ILE A 158 11.75 -5.76 -0.81
C ILE A 158 11.40 -5.79 -2.28
N CYS A 159 10.62 -6.77 -2.70
CA CYS A 159 10.06 -6.83 -4.03
C CYS A 159 8.96 -5.76 -4.17
N TYR A 160 9.19 -4.75 -5.01
CA TYR A 160 8.19 -3.75 -5.39
C TYR A 160 7.74 -4.01 -6.81
N VAL A 161 6.44 -4.16 -7.01
CA VAL A 161 5.85 -4.43 -8.33
C VAL A 161 4.79 -3.37 -8.63
N HIS A 162 5.04 -2.60 -9.69
CA HIS A 162 4.12 -1.57 -10.16
C HIS A 162 2.96 -2.18 -10.94
N PHE A 163 1.77 -1.60 -10.80
CA PHE A 163 0.65 -1.80 -11.71
C PHE A 163 -0.14 -0.49 -11.85
N GLU A 164 -0.78 -0.29 -12.98
CA GLU A 164 -1.53 0.95 -13.25
C GLU A 164 -3.03 0.75 -13.05
N ASN A 165 -3.62 -0.22 -13.73
CA ASN A 165 -5.07 -0.40 -13.75
C ASN A 165 -5.51 -1.70 -13.05
N SER A 166 -4.74 -2.78 -13.21
CA SER A 166 -5.10 -4.11 -12.73
C SER A 166 -3.89 -4.84 -12.16
N VAL A 167 -4.09 -5.53 -11.04
CA VAL A 167 -3.09 -6.42 -10.44
C VAL A 167 -2.63 -7.51 -11.41
N ASN A 168 -3.44 -7.87 -12.39
CA ASN A 168 -3.07 -8.84 -13.42
C ASN A 168 -1.87 -8.39 -14.28
N GLU A 169 -1.59 -7.09 -14.36
CA GLU A 169 -0.36 -6.56 -15.00
C GLU A 169 0.91 -7.06 -14.28
N ALA A 170 0.81 -7.29 -12.98
CA ALA A 170 1.91 -7.75 -12.12
C ALA A 170 1.98 -9.29 -11.98
N MET A 171 1.05 -10.03 -12.58
CA MET A 171 0.84 -11.45 -12.32
C MET A 171 2.09 -12.31 -12.50
N GLU A 172 2.83 -12.14 -13.60
CA GLU A 172 4.03 -12.94 -13.85
C GLU A 172 5.09 -12.74 -12.75
N THR A 173 5.25 -11.49 -12.31
CA THR A 173 6.19 -11.17 -11.22
C THR A 173 5.71 -11.75 -9.89
N ILE A 174 4.41 -11.66 -9.58
CA ILE A 174 3.81 -12.27 -8.40
C ILE A 174 4.10 -13.78 -8.35
N LEU A 175 3.85 -14.49 -9.46
CA LEU A 175 4.09 -15.92 -9.55
C LEU A 175 5.58 -16.28 -9.47
N LYS A 176 6.45 -15.45 -10.04
CA LYS A 176 7.90 -15.60 -9.95
C LYS A 176 8.39 -15.48 -8.50
N GLU A 177 7.93 -14.48 -7.76
CA GLU A 177 8.29 -14.27 -6.36
C GLU A 177 7.81 -15.44 -5.48
N LEU A 178 6.58 -15.89 -5.68
CA LEU A 178 6.06 -17.06 -4.97
C LEU A 178 6.89 -18.32 -5.23
N ARG A 179 7.26 -18.59 -6.48
CA ARG A 179 8.14 -19.74 -6.82
C ARG A 179 9.53 -19.59 -6.20
N ALA A 180 10.09 -18.38 -6.21
CA ALA A 180 11.40 -18.10 -5.61
C ALA A 180 11.43 -18.36 -4.10
N THR A 181 10.30 -18.21 -3.43
CA THR A 181 10.16 -18.54 -1.99
C THR A 181 9.80 -20.00 -1.73
N GLY A 182 9.65 -20.81 -2.78
CA GLY A 182 9.47 -22.26 -2.68
C GLY A 182 8.01 -22.74 -2.78
N TYR A 183 7.08 -21.89 -3.20
CA TYR A 183 5.71 -22.33 -3.46
C TYR A 183 5.65 -23.14 -4.77
N ASP A 184 5.02 -24.31 -4.72
CA ASP A 184 4.68 -25.10 -5.90
C ASP A 184 3.40 -24.54 -6.54
N ILE A 185 3.59 -23.61 -7.49
CA ILE A 185 2.51 -22.90 -8.16
C ILE A 185 2.15 -23.59 -9.48
N LYS A 186 0.95 -24.16 -9.54
CA LYS A 186 0.39 -24.73 -10.76
C LYS A 186 -0.19 -23.66 -11.65
N SER A 187 0.15 -23.66 -12.91
CA SER A 187 -0.34 -22.66 -13.90
C SER A 187 -1.73 -22.97 -14.44
N GLU A 188 -2.33 -24.11 -14.09
CA GLU A 188 -3.57 -24.64 -14.70
C GLU A 188 -4.85 -23.90 -14.30
N GLY A 189 -4.81 -23.00 -13.32
CA GLY A 189 -5.99 -22.24 -12.83
C GLY A 189 -5.98 -20.76 -13.18
N LEU A 190 -5.07 -20.28 -14.02
CA LEU A 190 -4.94 -18.87 -14.36
C LEU A 190 -5.99 -18.42 -15.40
N PRO A 191 -6.52 -17.21 -15.32
CA PRO A 191 -7.45 -16.69 -16.31
C PRO A 191 -6.82 -16.64 -17.71
N PRO A 192 -7.58 -16.94 -18.78
CA PRO A 192 -7.06 -17.15 -20.15
C PRO A 192 -6.43 -15.93 -20.83
N ASN A 193 -6.45 -14.75 -20.24
CA ASN A 193 -5.83 -13.52 -20.77
C ASN A 193 -4.44 -13.20 -20.20
N SER A 194 -3.80 -14.14 -19.51
CA SER A 194 -2.50 -13.97 -18.89
C SER A 194 -1.32 -14.45 -19.75
N VAL A 195 -1.58 -14.86 -20.97
CA VAL A 195 -0.53 -15.30 -21.90
C VAL A 195 -0.37 -14.27 -23.01
N LEU A 196 0.72 -13.53 -22.93
CA LEU A 196 1.43 -12.81 -24.01
C LEU A 196 0.72 -11.65 -24.73
N ARG A 197 1.15 -10.46 -24.41
CA ARG A 197 1.62 -9.51 -25.44
C ARG A 197 2.97 -8.93 -25.05
#